data_d3cdc35a6ce1633ef6160d1dbb059c71
#
_entry.id   d3cdc35a6ce1633ef6160d1dbb059c71
#
_cell.length_a   1.000
_cell.length_b   1.000
_cell.length_c   1.000
_cell.angle_alpha   90.00
_cell.angle_beta   90.00
_cell.angle_gamma   90.00
#
_symmetry.space_group_name_H-M   'P 1'
#
loop_
_entity.id
_entity.type
_entity.pdbx_description
1 polymer ?
#
loop_
_entity_poly.entity_id
_entity_poly.type
_entity_poly.pdbx_seq_one_letter_code
_entity_poly.pdbx_strand_id
1 'polypeptide(L)'
;SELIFENKVIDYLTKIGGTKQWEYRPDIKNTEALWNNFKRILEQNNRGRLDKELSTAEFNQVKRVINQLETPYKAGQFLYGVNGVSQVEVDLDNGEHVFLTVFDQAQVGGGNTVYQVVNQIEREKVIPGKPNRRFDVTLLINGLPIIQIELKSVMRTANEALNQMEQYIAESQYSGIFSTLQILIAMTPNEIKYMANTAKGKFNKAFAFKWQDEESTKPINNWMEFADKVLSIPMAHDLSTRYMILDGTKNKESIKVMRPYQVYATKRVLEKVAQYDFKYDDGRLGYVWHTTGSGKTIT
;
A
#
# COMPACT_ATOMS: atom_id res chain seq x y z
N SER A 1 -5.85 26.31 -0.56
CA SER A 1 -6.79 25.37 -1.19
C SER A 1 -6.24 23.95 -1.09
N GLU A 2 -7.09 22.94 -1.28
CA GLU A 2 -6.67 21.53 -1.29
C GLU A 2 -5.63 21.27 -2.38
N LEU A 3 -5.78 21.86 -3.56
CA LEU A 3 -4.81 21.72 -4.65
C LEU A 3 -3.40 22.23 -4.28
N ILE A 4 -3.30 23.33 -3.55
CA ILE A 4 -1.99 23.84 -3.08
C ILE A 4 -1.37 22.84 -2.10
N PHE A 5 -2.18 22.26 -1.23
CA PHE A 5 -1.72 21.27 -0.26
C PHE A 5 -1.29 19.97 -0.98
N GLU A 6 -2.05 19.51 -1.94
CA GLU A 6 -1.72 18.34 -2.77
C GLU A 6 -0.36 18.49 -3.46
N ASN A 7 -0.12 19.64 -4.11
CA ASN A 7 1.16 19.92 -4.75
C ASN A 7 2.33 19.92 -3.75
N LYS A 8 2.12 20.42 -2.52
CA LYS A 8 3.13 20.36 -1.46
C LYS A 8 3.42 18.94 -1.03
N VAL A 9 2.38 18.12 -0.88
CA VAL A 9 2.53 16.69 -0.52
C VAL A 9 3.33 15.94 -1.58
N ILE A 10 2.98 16.13 -2.86
CA ILE A 10 3.69 15.48 -3.97
C ILE A 10 5.15 15.94 -4.03
N ASP A 11 5.40 17.24 -3.98
CA ASP A 11 6.77 17.78 -4.00
C ASP A 11 7.61 17.24 -2.83
N TYR A 12 7.02 17.16 -1.65
CA TYR A 12 7.69 16.62 -0.47
C TYR A 12 8.02 15.13 -0.61
N LEU A 13 7.06 14.31 -1.08
CA LEU A 13 7.26 12.87 -1.30
C LEU A 13 8.39 12.57 -2.27
N THR A 14 8.58 13.40 -3.28
CA THR A 14 9.68 13.22 -4.25
C THR A 14 11.07 13.56 -3.67
N LYS A 15 11.14 14.20 -2.50
CA LYS A 15 12.37 14.71 -1.89
C LYS A 15 12.72 14.03 -0.57
N ILE A 16 11.78 13.29 0.06
CA ILE A 16 12.02 12.67 1.36
C ILE A 16 13.02 11.52 1.24
N GLY A 17 13.92 11.46 2.20
CA GLY A 17 14.99 10.53 2.59
C GLY A 17 15.32 9.35 1.67
N GLY A 18 16.48 8.77 1.80
CA GLY A 18 16.87 7.52 1.12
C GLY A 18 17.37 7.68 -0.33
N THR A 19 17.87 6.59 -0.86
CA THR A 19 18.44 6.53 -2.23
C THR A 19 17.38 6.31 -3.30
N LYS A 20 16.22 5.79 -2.95
CA LYS A 20 15.11 5.51 -3.85
C LYS A 20 13.85 6.21 -3.35
N GLN A 21 13.45 7.24 -4.09
CA GLN A 21 12.34 8.13 -3.77
C GLN A 21 11.10 7.82 -4.60
N TRP A 22 9.97 8.45 -4.24
CA TRP A 22 8.77 8.45 -5.04
C TRP A 22 8.98 9.28 -6.32
N GLU A 23 8.82 8.64 -7.48
CA GLU A 23 8.82 9.32 -8.78
C GLU A 23 7.42 9.87 -9.07
N TYR A 24 7.31 11.19 -9.29
CA TYR A 24 6.05 11.78 -9.68
C TYR A 24 5.74 11.53 -11.17
N ARG A 25 4.54 11.03 -11.45
CA ARG A 25 4.07 10.72 -12.80
C ARG A 25 2.81 11.55 -13.12
N PRO A 26 3.01 12.82 -13.55
CA PRO A 26 1.89 13.72 -13.90
C PRO A 26 1.10 13.29 -15.13
N ASP A 27 1.68 12.44 -15.95
CA ASP A 27 1.09 11.90 -17.19
C ASP A 27 0.02 10.82 -16.93
N ILE A 28 0.01 10.20 -15.74
CA ILE A 28 -0.95 9.14 -15.40
C ILE A 28 -2.18 9.78 -14.74
N LYS A 29 -3.29 9.87 -15.48
CA LYS A 29 -4.52 10.56 -15.02
C LYS A 29 -5.79 9.70 -15.07
N ASN A 30 -5.71 8.49 -15.58
CA ASN A 30 -6.87 7.60 -15.71
C ASN A 30 -6.46 6.13 -15.55
N THR A 31 -7.45 5.26 -15.52
CA THR A 31 -7.26 3.82 -15.33
C THR A 31 -6.48 3.16 -16.46
N GLU A 32 -6.67 3.61 -17.71
CA GLU A 32 -5.93 3.06 -18.85
C GLU A 32 -4.43 3.36 -18.75
N ALA A 33 -4.07 4.59 -18.42
CA ALA A 33 -2.68 4.99 -18.20
C ALA A 33 -2.04 4.23 -17.04
N LEU A 34 -2.80 3.92 -15.97
CA LEU A 34 -2.32 3.06 -14.88
C LEU A 34 -2.02 1.64 -15.35
N TRP A 35 -2.91 1.02 -16.15
CA TRP A 35 -2.68 -0.31 -16.70
C TRP A 35 -1.45 -0.34 -17.62
N ASN A 36 -1.29 0.66 -18.48
CA ASN A 36 -0.15 0.77 -19.38
C ASN A 36 1.17 0.94 -18.61
N ASN A 37 1.17 1.74 -17.54
CA ASN A 37 2.32 1.90 -16.66
C ASN A 37 2.67 0.60 -15.93
N PHE A 38 1.67 -0.12 -15.42
CA PHE A 38 1.88 -1.42 -14.76
C PHE A 38 2.45 -2.44 -15.75
N LYS A 39 1.89 -2.55 -16.96
CA LYS A 39 2.41 -3.42 -18.03
C LYS A 39 3.89 -3.18 -18.28
N ARG A 40 4.25 -1.92 -18.53
CA ARG A 40 5.63 -1.52 -18.80
C ARG A 40 6.60 -1.93 -17.66
N ILE A 41 6.20 -1.71 -16.40
CA ILE A 41 7.04 -2.07 -15.24
C ILE A 41 7.13 -3.59 -15.08
N LEU A 42 6.02 -4.30 -15.26
CA LEU A 42 5.99 -5.77 -15.19
C LEU A 42 6.94 -6.37 -16.24
N GLU A 43 6.88 -5.91 -17.48
CA GLU A 43 7.77 -6.36 -18.56
C GLU A 43 9.24 -6.01 -18.25
N GLN A 44 9.49 -4.80 -17.78
CA GLN A 44 10.85 -4.37 -17.41
C GLN A 44 11.45 -5.26 -16.31
N ASN A 45 10.68 -5.58 -15.28
CA ASN A 45 11.13 -6.38 -14.15
C ASN A 45 11.27 -7.88 -14.51
N ASN A 46 10.71 -8.31 -15.64
CA ASN A 46 10.73 -9.70 -16.09
C ASN A 46 11.45 -9.91 -17.44
N ARG A 47 12.33 -8.99 -17.84
CA ARG A 47 13.04 -9.07 -19.14
C ARG A 47 13.77 -10.38 -19.40
N GLY A 48 14.25 -11.04 -18.36
CA GLY A 48 14.91 -12.34 -18.48
C GLY A 48 13.95 -13.52 -18.74
N ARG A 49 12.63 -13.28 -18.72
CA ARG A 49 11.59 -14.29 -18.95
C ARG A 49 10.72 -13.97 -20.16
N LEU A 50 10.92 -12.82 -20.77
CA LEU A 50 10.14 -12.34 -21.90
C LEU A 50 11.09 -11.96 -23.04
N ASP A 51 10.90 -12.58 -24.22
CA ASP A 51 11.65 -12.26 -25.43
C ASP A 51 11.18 -10.95 -26.08
N LYS A 52 9.94 -10.57 -25.84
CA LYS A 52 9.27 -9.38 -26.39
C LYS A 52 8.25 -8.84 -25.38
N GLU A 53 7.71 -7.67 -25.68
CA GLU A 53 6.57 -7.11 -24.94
C GLU A 53 5.36 -8.05 -25.00
N LEU A 54 4.58 -8.09 -23.92
CA LEU A 54 3.34 -8.87 -23.85
C LEU A 54 2.33 -8.36 -24.90
N SER A 55 1.76 -9.28 -25.63
CA SER A 55 0.62 -8.98 -26.52
C SER A 55 -0.60 -8.55 -25.70
N THR A 56 -1.60 -8.01 -26.36
CA THR A 56 -2.88 -7.67 -25.72
C THR A 56 -3.52 -8.89 -25.06
N ALA A 57 -3.47 -10.06 -25.74
CA ALA A 57 -4.04 -11.30 -25.20
C ALA A 57 -3.28 -11.80 -23.96
N GLU A 58 -1.95 -11.77 -23.99
CA GLU A 58 -1.09 -12.12 -22.87
C GLU A 58 -1.31 -11.18 -21.67
N PHE A 59 -1.32 -9.88 -21.89
CA PHE A 59 -1.56 -8.92 -20.81
C PHE A 59 -2.99 -8.98 -20.26
N ASN A 60 -3.98 -9.36 -21.05
CA ASN A 60 -5.34 -9.57 -20.57
C ASN A 60 -5.43 -10.73 -19.55
N GLN A 61 -4.53 -11.71 -19.61
CA GLN A 61 -4.44 -12.73 -18.57
C GLN A 61 -4.01 -12.10 -17.23
N VAL A 62 -3.02 -11.22 -17.25
CA VAL A 62 -2.57 -10.46 -16.06
C VAL A 62 -3.71 -9.60 -15.50
N LYS A 63 -4.39 -8.83 -16.36
CA LYS A 63 -5.54 -8.02 -15.97
C LYS A 63 -6.64 -8.86 -15.30
N ARG A 64 -6.90 -10.05 -15.82
CA ARG A 64 -7.91 -10.96 -15.26
C ARG A 64 -7.58 -11.35 -13.84
N VAL A 65 -6.32 -11.72 -13.57
CA VAL A 65 -5.86 -12.05 -12.21
C VAL A 65 -6.11 -10.88 -11.24
N ILE A 66 -5.68 -9.67 -11.62
CA ILE A 66 -5.86 -8.48 -10.78
C ILE A 66 -7.35 -8.15 -10.58
N ASN A 67 -8.16 -8.22 -11.64
CA ASN A 67 -9.59 -7.92 -11.58
C ASN A 67 -10.40 -8.92 -10.72
N GLN A 68 -9.85 -10.12 -10.48
CA GLN A 68 -10.46 -11.14 -9.62
C GLN A 68 -10.10 -10.98 -8.13
N LEU A 69 -9.26 -10.04 -7.78
CA LEU A 69 -8.95 -9.69 -6.39
C LEU A 69 -10.11 -8.88 -5.79
N GLU A 70 -11.20 -9.54 -5.47
CA GLU A 70 -12.48 -8.91 -5.10
C GLU A 70 -12.49 -8.26 -3.71
N THR A 71 -11.52 -8.61 -2.86
CA THR A 71 -11.41 -8.09 -1.49
C THR A 71 -9.98 -7.66 -1.17
N PRO A 72 -9.78 -6.69 -0.26
CA PRO A 72 -8.44 -6.33 0.22
C PRO A 72 -7.66 -7.51 0.79
N TYR A 73 -8.34 -8.50 1.37
CA TYR A 73 -7.72 -9.73 1.88
C TYR A 73 -7.12 -10.57 0.74
N LYS A 74 -7.90 -10.84 -0.32
CA LYS A 74 -7.39 -11.56 -1.50
C LYS A 74 -6.24 -10.81 -2.17
N ALA A 75 -6.36 -9.48 -2.27
CA ALA A 75 -5.27 -8.65 -2.79
C ALA A 75 -4.02 -8.74 -1.90
N GLY A 76 -4.17 -8.69 -0.58
CA GLY A 76 -3.06 -8.87 0.37
C GLY A 76 -2.39 -10.22 0.23
N GLN A 77 -3.15 -11.30 0.08
CA GLN A 77 -2.61 -12.64 -0.19
C GLN A 77 -1.81 -12.68 -1.50
N PHE A 78 -2.36 -12.08 -2.56
CA PHE A 78 -1.69 -11.98 -3.84
C PHE A 78 -0.37 -11.21 -3.75
N LEU A 79 -0.37 -10.04 -3.10
CA LEU A 79 0.82 -9.19 -2.95
C LEU A 79 1.90 -9.85 -2.07
N TYR A 80 1.51 -10.58 -1.04
CA TYR A 80 2.44 -11.38 -0.22
C TYR A 80 3.03 -12.53 -1.02
N GLY A 81 2.22 -13.20 -1.84
CA GLY A 81 2.60 -14.32 -2.69
C GLY A 81 3.07 -15.55 -1.92
N VAL A 82 3.94 -16.32 -2.55
CA VAL A 82 4.56 -17.51 -1.95
C VAL A 82 5.97 -17.16 -1.48
N ASN A 83 6.24 -17.30 -0.20
CA ASN A 83 7.54 -16.96 0.42
C ASN A 83 8.00 -15.52 0.13
N GLY A 84 7.08 -14.58 0.09
CA GLY A 84 7.37 -13.17 -0.17
C GLY A 84 7.57 -12.80 -1.64
N VAL A 85 7.25 -13.69 -2.58
CA VAL A 85 7.29 -13.43 -4.02
C VAL A 85 5.90 -13.57 -4.62
N SER A 86 5.37 -12.47 -5.13
CA SER A 86 4.10 -12.42 -5.84
C SER A 86 4.34 -12.58 -7.34
N GLN A 87 3.62 -13.49 -7.97
CA GLN A 87 3.76 -13.80 -9.39
C GLN A 87 2.39 -13.92 -10.07
N VAL A 88 2.38 -13.68 -11.37
CA VAL A 88 1.25 -13.95 -12.26
C VAL A 88 1.69 -14.96 -13.30
N GLU A 89 0.89 -15.99 -13.49
CA GLU A 89 1.07 -16.98 -14.55
C GLU A 89 0.52 -16.44 -15.88
N VAL A 90 1.28 -16.62 -16.95
CA VAL A 90 0.90 -16.17 -18.30
C VAL A 90 1.27 -17.24 -19.31
N ASP A 91 0.31 -17.62 -20.14
CA ASP A 91 0.55 -18.41 -21.34
C ASP A 91 0.91 -17.46 -22.48
N LEU A 92 2.12 -17.58 -23.01
CA LEU A 92 2.61 -16.73 -24.10
C LEU A 92 2.09 -17.23 -25.45
N ASP A 93 1.99 -16.34 -26.42
CA ASP A 93 1.53 -16.65 -27.79
C ASP A 93 2.45 -17.65 -28.50
N ASN A 94 3.70 -17.82 -28.04
CA ASN A 94 4.65 -18.81 -28.54
C ASN A 94 4.47 -20.23 -27.92
N GLY A 95 3.49 -20.37 -27.00
CA GLY A 95 3.20 -21.64 -26.31
C GLY A 95 4.00 -21.85 -25.02
N GLU A 96 4.86 -20.93 -24.63
CA GLU A 96 5.57 -21.01 -23.35
C GLU A 96 4.67 -20.57 -22.20
N HIS A 97 4.89 -21.17 -21.03
CA HIS A 97 4.23 -20.83 -19.79
C HIS A 97 5.23 -20.15 -18.86
N VAL A 98 4.94 -18.91 -18.44
CA VAL A 98 5.87 -18.11 -17.63
C VAL A 98 5.23 -17.61 -16.35
N PHE A 99 6.05 -17.43 -15.33
CA PHE A 99 5.68 -16.79 -14.06
C PHE A 99 6.33 -15.41 -13.99
N LEU A 100 5.52 -14.37 -14.12
CA LEU A 100 6.00 -12.99 -14.05
C LEU A 100 5.96 -12.47 -12.62
N THR A 101 7.10 -12.05 -12.09
CA THR A 101 7.20 -11.47 -10.75
C THR A 101 6.58 -10.08 -10.71
N VAL A 102 5.64 -9.88 -9.80
CA VAL A 102 4.95 -8.60 -9.53
C VAL A 102 5.59 -7.88 -8.35
N PHE A 103 5.79 -8.60 -7.23
CA PHE A 103 6.44 -8.13 -6.02
C PHE A 103 7.47 -9.14 -5.53
N ASP A 104 8.55 -8.64 -4.95
CA ASP A 104 9.56 -9.45 -4.28
C ASP A 104 9.98 -8.74 -2.98
N GLN A 105 9.71 -9.37 -1.85
CA GLN A 105 10.03 -8.87 -0.51
C GLN A 105 11.54 -8.66 -0.31
N ALA A 106 12.38 -9.38 -1.03
CA ALA A 106 13.83 -9.19 -0.99
C ALA A 106 14.28 -7.86 -1.63
N GLN A 107 13.40 -7.22 -2.41
CA GLN A 107 13.70 -5.97 -3.12
C GLN A 107 13.00 -4.73 -2.52
N VAL A 108 12.57 -4.81 -1.28
CA VAL A 108 11.98 -3.67 -0.58
C VAL A 108 13.02 -2.57 -0.40
N GLY A 109 12.72 -1.37 -0.88
CA GLY A 109 13.62 -0.21 -0.84
C GLY A 109 14.81 -0.27 -1.80
N GLY A 110 14.86 -1.27 -2.68
CA GLY A 110 16.01 -1.48 -3.59
C GLY A 110 15.65 -2.30 -4.82
N GLY A 111 16.69 -2.82 -5.47
CA GLY A 111 16.55 -3.67 -6.65
C GLY A 111 15.75 -3.01 -7.77
N ASN A 112 14.86 -3.78 -8.38
CA ASN A 112 14.00 -3.35 -9.48
C ASN A 112 12.64 -2.79 -9.03
N THR A 113 12.40 -2.64 -7.73
CA THR A 113 11.15 -2.08 -7.23
C THR A 113 11.01 -0.61 -7.63
N VAL A 114 9.88 -0.26 -8.23
CA VAL A 114 9.55 1.08 -8.71
C VAL A 114 8.51 1.71 -7.79
N TYR A 115 8.82 2.92 -7.28
CA TYR A 115 7.96 3.70 -6.41
C TYR A 115 7.51 4.97 -7.13
N GLN A 116 6.20 5.12 -7.32
CA GLN A 116 5.63 6.24 -8.06
C GLN A 116 4.51 6.90 -7.28
N VAL A 117 4.39 8.21 -7.42
CA VAL A 117 3.23 8.98 -6.94
C VAL A 117 2.47 9.53 -8.14
N VAL A 118 1.17 9.33 -8.12
CA VAL A 118 0.22 9.86 -9.09
C VAL A 118 -0.88 10.63 -8.38
N ASN A 119 -1.51 11.56 -9.07
CA ASN A 119 -2.57 12.38 -8.47
C ASN A 119 -3.69 12.65 -9.46
N GLN A 120 -4.85 13.03 -8.91
CA GLN A 120 -6.02 13.42 -9.66
C GLN A 120 -6.42 12.37 -10.70
N ILE A 121 -6.36 11.09 -10.29
CA ILE A 121 -6.75 9.97 -11.16
C ILE A 121 -8.26 10.01 -11.37
N GLU A 122 -8.68 10.18 -12.61
CA GLU A 122 -10.08 10.07 -12.99
C GLU A 122 -10.52 8.61 -13.01
N ARG A 123 -11.59 8.35 -12.31
CA ARG A 123 -12.19 7.03 -12.18
C ARG A 123 -13.63 7.09 -12.67
N GLU A 124 -13.90 6.38 -13.74
CA GLU A 124 -15.27 6.25 -14.23
C GLU A 124 -16.16 5.54 -13.21
N LYS A 125 -17.44 5.87 -13.23
CA LYS A 125 -18.45 5.21 -12.41
C LYS A 125 -18.45 3.70 -12.64
N VAL A 126 -18.45 2.94 -11.57
CA VAL A 126 -18.57 1.47 -11.60
C VAL A 126 -20.04 1.05 -11.49
N ILE A 127 -20.81 1.76 -10.65
CA ILE A 127 -22.22 1.51 -10.44
C ILE A 127 -23.05 2.50 -11.29
N PRO A 128 -23.99 2.03 -12.10
CA PRO A 128 -24.90 2.92 -12.84
C PRO A 128 -25.59 3.92 -11.90
N GLY A 129 -25.73 5.17 -12.33
CA GLY A 129 -26.34 6.24 -11.55
C GLY A 129 -25.44 6.91 -10.52
N LYS A 130 -24.22 6.41 -10.29
CA LYS A 130 -23.21 7.09 -9.49
C LYS A 130 -22.34 8.01 -10.35
N PRO A 131 -21.74 9.07 -9.80
CA PRO A 131 -20.84 9.94 -10.54
C PRO A 131 -19.48 9.28 -10.79
N ASN A 132 -18.75 9.80 -11.76
CA ASN A 132 -17.31 9.58 -11.85
C ASN A 132 -16.63 10.17 -10.62
N ARG A 133 -15.47 9.60 -10.25
CA ARG A 133 -14.70 10.06 -9.11
C ARG A 133 -13.30 10.49 -9.56
N ARG A 134 -12.63 11.22 -8.71
CA ARG A 134 -11.25 11.65 -8.93
C ARG A 134 -10.52 11.50 -7.60
N PHE A 135 -9.46 10.71 -7.61
CA PHE A 135 -8.67 10.41 -6.42
C PHE A 135 -7.54 11.42 -6.26
N ASP A 136 -7.33 11.91 -5.04
CA ASP A 136 -6.35 12.97 -4.79
C ASP A 136 -4.92 12.48 -5.05
N VAL A 137 -4.37 11.63 -4.20
CA VAL A 137 -3.01 11.10 -4.34
C VAL A 137 -3.02 9.59 -4.18
N THR A 138 -2.40 8.89 -5.11
CA THR A 138 -2.22 7.43 -5.05
C THR A 138 -0.74 7.09 -5.15
N LEU A 139 -0.26 6.24 -4.23
CA LEU A 139 1.11 5.73 -4.25
C LEU A 139 1.13 4.35 -4.89
N LEU A 140 1.98 4.21 -5.90
CA LEU A 140 2.14 2.98 -6.68
C LEU A 140 3.44 2.28 -6.29
N ILE A 141 3.37 0.97 -6.12
CA ILE A 141 4.56 0.12 -6.02
C ILE A 141 4.52 -0.87 -7.18
N ASN A 142 5.57 -0.88 -7.99
CA ASN A 142 5.63 -1.64 -9.24
C ASN A 142 4.43 -1.39 -10.17
N GLY A 143 3.92 -0.15 -10.18
CA GLY A 143 2.80 0.26 -11.01
C GLY A 143 1.41 -0.08 -10.47
N LEU A 144 1.29 -0.83 -9.38
CA LEU A 144 0.02 -1.15 -8.73
C LEU A 144 -0.33 -0.13 -7.64
N PRO A 145 -1.58 0.35 -7.56
CA PRO A 145 -2.06 1.19 -6.47
C PRO A 145 -2.01 0.44 -5.13
N ILE A 146 -1.24 0.96 -4.17
CA ILE A 146 -1.07 0.32 -2.86
C ILE A 146 -1.58 1.19 -1.72
N ILE A 147 -1.35 2.52 -1.80
CA ILE A 147 -1.77 3.48 -0.77
C ILE A 147 -2.59 4.57 -1.43
N GLN A 148 -3.78 4.81 -0.91
CA GLN A 148 -4.63 5.94 -1.29
C GLN A 148 -4.58 7.01 -0.22
N ILE A 149 -4.34 8.25 -0.60
CA ILE A 149 -4.34 9.42 0.28
C ILE A 149 -5.42 10.37 -0.19
N GLU A 150 -6.40 10.62 0.67
CA GLU A 150 -7.40 11.68 0.48
C GLU A 150 -7.04 12.90 1.32
N LEU A 151 -7.01 14.04 0.66
CA LEU A 151 -6.56 15.30 1.23
C LEU A 151 -7.73 16.21 1.58
N LYS A 152 -7.59 16.93 2.67
CA LYS A 152 -8.50 18.01 3.04
C LYS A 152 -7.70 19.25 3.45
N SER A 153 -8.30 20.41 3.25
CA SER A 153 -7.69 21.69 3.65
C SER A 153 -7.57 21.79 5.18
N VAL A 154 -6.78 22.76 5.65
CA VAL A 154 -6.56 23.00 7.09
C VAL A 154 -7.85 23.28 7.89
N MET A 155 -8.92 23.73 7.22
CA MET A 155 -10.23 24.01 7.83
C MET A 155 -11.14 22.78 7.91
N ARG A 156 -10.69 21.63 7.41
CA ARG A 156 -11.43 20.38 7.38
C ARG A 156 -10.78 19.36 8.31
N THR A 157 -11.45 18.23 8.53
CA THR A 157 -10.98 17.15 9.39
C THR A 157 -10.57 15.92 8.57
N ALA A 158 -9.69 15.11 9.13
CA ALA A 158 -9.35 13.81 8.55
C ALA A 158 -10.60 12.88 8.45
N ASN A 159 -11.58 13.06 9.33
CA ASN A 159 -12.83 12.28 9.25
C ASN A 159 -13.64 12.56 7.98
N GLU A 160 -13.55 13.76 7.41
CA GLU A 160 -14.21 14.08 6.14
C GLU A 160 -13.55 13.35 4.97
N ALA A 161 -12.23 13.22 4.99
CA ALA A 161 -11.51 12.39 4.02
C ALA A 161 -11.87 10.90 4.19
N LEU A 162 -11.98 10.41 5.42
CA LEU A 162 -12.44 9.03 5.69
C LEU A 162 -13.86 8.80 5.16
N ASN A 163 -14.78 9.74 5.32
CA ASN A 163 -16.14 9.65 4.76
C ASN A 163 -16.12 9.52 3.24
N GLN A 164 -15.24 10.27 2.58
CA GLN A 164 -15.08 10.22 1.12
C GLN A 164 -14.56 8.86 0.66
N MET A 165 -13.57 8.30 1.35
CA MET A 165 -13.05 6.96 1.03
C MET A 165 -14.09 5.85 1.32
N GLU A 166 -14.87 5.97 2.40
CA GLU A 166 -16.01 5.08 2.67
C GLU A 166 -17.02 5.09 1.51
N GLN A 167 -17.31 6.28 0.99
CA GLN A 167 -18.19 6.43 -0.18
C GLN A 167 -17.56 5.76 -1.42
N TYR A 168 -16.27 5.89 -1.66
CA TYR A 168 -15.59 5.23 -2.78
C TYR A 168 -15.70 3.70 -2.66
N ILE A 169 -15.54 3.15 -1.47
CA ILE A 169 -15.73 1.70 -1.23
C ILE A 169 -17.18 1.29 -1.49
N ALA A 170 -18.16 2.05 -0.98
CA ALA A 170 -19.57 1.79 -1.19
C ALA A 170 -19.98 1.83 -2.67
N GLU A 171 -19.32 2.67 -3.47
CA GLU A 171 -19.51 2.80 -4.91
C GLU A 171 -18.65 1.82 -5.73
N SER A 172 -17.94 0.90 -5.09
CA SER A 172 -17.04 -0.07 -5.72
C SER A 172 -15.92 0.57 -6.54
N GLN A 173 -15.51 1.79 -6.20
CA GLN A 173 -14.47 2.53 -6.92
C GLN A 173 -13.07 1.90 -6.76
N TYR A 174 -12.83 1.18 -5.65
CA TYR A 174 -11.59 0.44 -5.40
C TYR A 174 -11.67 -0.98 -5.99
N SER A 175 -12.01 -1.07 -7.27
CA SER A 175 -12.05 -2.31 -8.07
C SER A 175 -11.13 -2.22 -9.28
N GLY A 176 -10.99 -3.27 -10.06
CA GLY A 176 -10.05 -3.32 -11.17
C GLY A 176 -8.61 -3.19 -10.67
N ILE A 177 -7.80 -2.35 -11.29
CA ILE A 177 -6.41 -2.12 -10.85
C ILE A 177 -6.34 -1.56 -9.40
N PHE A 178 -7.36 -0.85 -8.93
CA PHE A 178 -7.43 -0.33 -7.56
C PHE A 178 -7.77 -1.39 -6.51
N SER A 179 -8.09 -2.62 -6.90
CA SER A 179 -8.31 -3.73 -5.95
C SER A 179 -7.08 -4.05 -5.10
N THR A 180 -5.90 -3.64 -5.55
CA THR A 180 -4.63 -3.84 -4.83
C THR A 180 -4.38 -2.84 -3.70
N LEU A 181 -5.23 -1.83 -3.53
CA LEU A 181 -5.12 -0.88 -2.42
C LEU A 181 -5.16 -1.58 -1.07
N GLN A 182 -4.14 -1.34 -0.26
CA GLN A 182 -3.97 -1.95 1.06
C GLN A 182 -4.15 -0.93 2.19
N ILE A 183 -3.69 0.31 2.01
CA ILE A 183 -3.73 1.35 3.03
C ILE A 183 -4.49 2.56 2.53
N LEU A 184 -5.34 3.10 3.40
CA LEU A 184 -6.09 4.33 3.21
C LEU A 184 -5.58 5.37 4.20
N ILE A 185 -5.26 6.57 3.71
CA ILE A 185 -4.75 7.68 4.52
C ILE A 185 -5.66 8.89 4.32
N ALA A 186 -6.15 9.41 5.42
CA ALA A 186 -6.90 10.66 5.49
C ALA A 186 -5.98 11.75 6.04
N MET A 187 -5.69 12.79 5.26
CA MET A 187 -4.66 13.76 5.60
C MET A 187 -5.15 15.19 5.46
N THR A 188 -4.95 15.95 6.53
CA THR A 188 -4.93 17.43 6.52
C THR A 188 -3.54 17.91 6.92
N PRO A 189 -3.21 19.20 6.81
CA PRO A 189 -1.92 19.70 7.30
C PRO A 189 -1.62 19.38 8.77
N ASN A 190 -2.65 19.24 9.61
CA ASN A 190 -2.52 19.13 11.06
C ASN A 190 -3.19 17.88 11.67
N GLU A 191 -3.72 17.00 10.84
CA GLU A 191 -4.30 15.73 11.31
C GLU A 191 -4.16 14.66 10.25
N ILE A 192 -3.57 13.51 10.60
CA ILE A 192 -3.42 12.38 9.72
C ILE A 192 -3.92 11.12 10.41
N LYS A 193 -4.75 10.37 9.72
CA LYS A 193 -5.22 9.04 10.13
C LYS A 193 -4.97 8.03 9.01
N TYR A 194 -4.61 6.82 9.38
CA TYR A 194 -4.42 5.72 8.45
C TYR A 194 -5.18 4.47 8.91
N MET A 195 -5.58 3.67 7.97
CA MET A 195 -6.24 2.39 8.21
C MET A 195 -5.98 1.41 7.06
N ALA A 196 -6.20 0.14 7.32
CA ALA A 196 -6.23 -0.86 6.26
C ALA A 196 -7.48 -0.65 5.39
N ASN A 197 -7.36 -0.92 4.08
CA ASN A 197 -8.52 -0.96 3.19
C ASN A 197 -9.49 -2.06 3.64
N THR A 198 -10.77 -1.88 3.37
CA THR A 198 -11.84 -2.78 3.80
C THR A 198 -12.71 -3.21 2.63
N ALA A 199 -13.33 -4.39 2.77
CA ALA A 199 -14.37 -4.79 1.86
C ALA A 199 -15.61 -3.89 2.00
N LYS A 200 -16.43 -3.85 0.95
CA LYS A 200 -17.70 -3.11 0.94
C LYS A 200 -18.58 -3.49 2.13
N GLY A 201 -19.13 -2.49 2.81
CA GLY A 201 -19.97 -2.69 4.01
C GLY A 201 -19.20 -3.02 5.29
N LYS A 202 -17.86 -3.01 5.27
CA LYS A 202 -17.01 -3.30 6.44
C LYS A 202 -16.22 -2.09 6.93
N PHE A 203 -16.38 -0.93 6.31
CA PHE A 203 -15.66 0.28 6.71
C PHE A 203 -16.06 0.72 8.13
N ASN A 204 -15.05 0.99 8.96
CA ASN A 204 -15.26 1.47 10.32
C ASN A 204 -14.13 2.44 10.71
N LYS A 205 -14.49 3.71 10.90
CA LYS A 205 -13.54 4.78 11.28
C LYS A 205 -12.83 4.55 12.62
N ALA A 206 -13.39 3.70 13.49
CA ALA A 206 -12.75 3.35 14.75
C ALA A 206 -11.41 2.61 14.55
N PHE A 207 -11.18 2.07 13.36
CA PHE A 207 -9.92 1.44 12.97
C PHE A 207 -8.96 2.37 12.24
N ALA A 208 -9.28 3.65 12.12
CA ALA A 208 -8.36 4.67 11.64
C ALA A 208 -7.54 5.23 12.80
N PHE A 209 -6.22 5.08 12.72
CA PHE A 209 -5.30 5.44 13.79
C PHE A 209 -4.42 6.63 13.40
N LYS A 210 -3.93 7.35 14.41
CA LYS A 210 -2.81 8.28 14.25
C LYS A 210 -1.50 7.51 14.42
N TRP A 211 -0.49 7.87 13.65
CA TRP A 211 0.86 7.40 13.91
C TRP A 211 1.38 8.04 15.20
N GLN A 212 2.22 7.33 15.94
CA GLN A 212 2.82 7.80 17.18
C GLN A 212 4.34 7.79 17.05
N ASP A 213 4.96 8.79 17.64
CA ASP A 213 6.41 8.82 17.76
C ASP A 213 6.88 7.70 18.70
N GLU A 214 8.01 7.08 18.35
CA GLU A 214 8.52 5.91 19.07
C GLU A 214 8.97 6.23 20.49
N GLU A 215 9.60 7.39 20.69
CA GLU A 215 10.19 7.76 21.97
C GLU A 215 9.16 8.46 22.87
N SER A 216 8.51 9.48 22.34
CA SER A 216 7.56 10.29 23.12
C SER A 216 6.17 9.66 23.24
N THR A 217 5.85 8.66 22.41
CA THR A 217 4.53 8.03 22.27
C THR A 217 3.40 9.01 21.90
N LYS A 218 3.73 10.26 21.57
CA LYS A 218 2.75 11.28 21.19
C LYS A 218 2.25 11.05 19.76
N PRO A 219 0.96 11.31 19.50
CA PRO A 219 0.43 11.28 18.16
C PRO A 219 1.12 12.32 17.25
N ILE A 220 1.47 11.89 16.05
CA ILE A 220 2.00 12.77 15.00
C ILE A 220 0.82 13.44 14.32
N ASN A 221 0.79 14.76 14.36
CA ASN A 221 -0.26 15.58 13.76
C ASN A 221 0.25 16.44 12.59
N ASN A 222 1.56 16.52 12.37
CA ASN A 222 2.14 17.23 11.24
C ASN A 222 2.30 16.29 10.05
N TRP A 223 1.80 16.67 8.88
CA TRP A 223 1.82 15.83 7.68
C TRP A 223 3.24 15.56 7.16
N MET A 224 4.19 16.50 7.30
CA MET A 224 5.58 16.29 6.86
C MET A 224 6.27 15.25 7.76
N GLU A 225 6.10 15.38 9.07
CA GLU A 225 6.63 14.40 10.03
C GLU A 225 6.03 13.00 9.78
N PHE A 226 4.73 12.93 9.50
CA PHE A 226 4.09 11.68 9.10
C PHE A 226 4.68 11.12 7.80
N ALA A 227 4.88 11.96 6.78
CA ALA A 227 5.49 11.55 5.53
C ALA A 227 6.89 11.00 5.74
N ASP A 228 7.74 11.65 6.53
CA ASP A 228 9.09 11.17 6.84
C ASP A 228 9.09 9.81 7.52
N LYS A 229 8.21 9.61 8.50
CA LYS A 229 8.20 8.39 9.32
C LYS A 229 7.44 7.21 8.67
N VAL A 230 6.41 7.49 7.88
CA VAL A 230 5.47 6.48 7.37
C VAL A 230 5.53 6.33 5.85
N LEU A 231 5.69 7.42 5.11
CA LEU A 231 5.66 7.42 3.65
C LEU A 231 7.04 7.39 3.01
N SER A 232 8.12 7.46 3.79
CA SER A 232 9.47 7.22 3.29
C SER A 232 9.68 5.76 2.90
N ILE A 233 10.60 5.53 1.97
CA ILE A 233 11.01 4.19 1.56
C ILE A 233 12.20 3.78 2.48
N PRO A 234 12.20 2.57 3.08
CA PRO A 234 11.34 1.42 2.81
C PRO A 234 10.03 1.35 3.63
N MET A 235 9.79 2.26 4.57
CA MET A 235 8.71 2.15 5.54
C MET A 235 7.33 2.04 4.89
N ALA A 236 7.03 2.85 3.87
CA ALA A 236 5.75 2.79 3.17
C ALA A 236 5.49 1.40 2.55
N HIS A 237 6.52 0.79 1.99
CA HIS A 237 6.43 -0.55 1.42
C HIS A 237 6.24 -1.60 2.53
N ASP A 238 7.04 -1.54 3.58
CA ASP A 238 6.95 -2.47 4.71
C ASP A 238 5.59 -2.40 5.41
N LEU A 239 5.04 -1.20 5.61
CA LEU A 239 3.72 -1.03 6.21
C LEU A 239 2.61 -1.66 5.37
N SER A 240 2.75 -1.59 4.05
CA SER A 240 1.78 -2.13 3.10
C SER A 240 1.88 -3.64 2.90
N THR A 241 2.95 -4.28 3.33
CA THR A 241 3.23 -5.70 3.12
C THR A 241 3.62 -6.41 4.41
N ARG A 242 4.82 -6.16 4.91
CA ARG A 242 5.41 -6.86 6.07
C ARG A 242 4.68 -6.59 7.39
N TYR A 243 4.14 -5.38 7.56
CA TYR A 243 3.34 -4.97 8.72
C TYR A 243 1.83 -4.99 8.46
N MET A 244 1.42 -5.64 7.38
CA MET A 244 0.02 -5.94 7.08
C MET A 244 -0.30 -7.36 7.54
N ILE A 245 -1.34 -7.50 8.35
CA ILE A 245 -1.80 -8.77 8.90
C ILE A 245 -2.96 -9.28 8.04
N LEU A 246 -2.83 -10.49 7.53
CA LEU A 246 -3.88 -11.19 6.79
C LEU A 246 -4.70 -12.02 7.79
N ASP A 247 -5.87 -11.52 8.17
CA ASP A 247 -6.78 -12.24 9.05
C ASP A 247 -7.73 -13.12 8.23
N GLY A 248 -7.42 -14.42 8.18
CA GLY A 248 -8.17 -15.44 7.45
C GLY A 248 -9.33 -16.05 8.23
N THR A 249 -9.85 -15.39 9.26
CA THR A 249 -11.01 -15.89 10.02
C THR A 249 -12.18 -16.14 9.07
N LYS A 250 -12.64 -17.38 9.00
CA LYS A 250 -13.71 -17.82 8.09
C LYS A 250 -14.93 -16.90 8.16
N ASN A 251 -15.39 -16.42 7.00
CA ASN A 251 -16.49 -15.47 6.80
C ASN A 251 -16.24 -14.06 7.39
N LYS A 252 -15.02 -13.76 7.81
CA LYS A 252 -14.59 -12.46 8.36
C LYS A 252 -13.22 -12.05 7.86
N GLU A 253 -12.81 -12.62 6.72
CA GLU A 253 -11.51 -12.35 6.13
C GLU A 253 -11.29 -10.84 5.96
N SER A 254 -10.16 -10.36 6.42
CA SER A 254 -9.82 -8.94 6.40
C SER A 254 -8.32 -8.74 6.47
N ILE A 255 -7.87 -7.54 6.13
CA ILE A 255 -6.52 -7.09 6.40
C ILE A 255 -6.53 -6.12 7.58
N LYS A 256 -5.44 -6.12 8.35
CA LYS A 256 -5.23 -5.19 9.45
C LYS A 256 -3.83 -4.60 9.33
N VAL A 257 -3.72 -3.29 9.29
CA VAL A 257 -2.42 -2.63 9.36
C VAL A 257 -1.98 -2.51 10.82
N MET A 258 -0.71 -2.82 11.08
CA MET A 258 -0.16 -2.70 12.43
C MET A 258 -0.22 -1.26 12.95
N ARG A 259 -0.47 -1.14 14.26
CA ARG A 259 -0.36 0.13 14.98
C ARG A 259 1.12 0.47 15.22
N PRO A 260 1.46 1.75 15.45
CA PRO A 260 2.86 2.17 15.60
C PRO A 260 3.65 1.36 16.62
N TYR A 261 3.10 1.16 17.82
CA TYR A 261 3.78 0.40 18.88
C TYR A 261 3.99 -1.08 18.52
N GLN A 262 3.11 -1.67 17.70
CA GLN A 262 3.30 -3.03 17.20
C GLN A 262 4.45 -3.08 16.18
N VAL A 263 4.53 -2.10 15.28
CA VAL A 263 5.65 -1.98 14.34
C VAL A 263 6.97 -1.82 15.08
N TYR A 264 7.02 -0.93 16.08
CA TYR A 264 8.24 -0.70 16.87
C TYR A 264 8.65 -1.94 17.64
N ALA A 265 7.70 -2.63 18.30
CA ALA A 265 7.98 -3.88 18.99
C ALA A 265 8.52 -4.94 18.02
N THR A 266 7.90 -5.12 16.87
CA THR A 266 8.34 -6.08 15.85
C THR A 266 9.75 -5.77 15.37
N LYS A 267 10.05 -4.51 15.04
CA LYS A 267 11.40 -4.09 14.62
C LYS A 267 12.45 -4.42 15.68
N ARG A 268 12.20 -4.03 16.92
CA ARG A 268 13.15 -4.27 18.04
C ARG A 268 13.38 -5.75 18.30
N VAL A 269 12.34 -6.58 18.20
CA VAL A 269 12.48 -8.03 18.33
C VAL A 269 13.35 -8.59 17.20
N LEU A 270 13.06 -8.22 15.95
CA LEU A 270 13.82 -8.69 14.80
C LEU A 270 15.30 -8.25 14.86
N GLU A 271 15.56 -7.01 15.23
CA GLU A 271 16.92 -6.48 15.40
C GLU A 271 17.67 -7.24 16.50
N LYS A 272 17.01 -7.49 17.63
CA LYS A 272 17.62 -8.23 18.73
C LYS A 272 17.92 -9.67 18.34
N VAL A 273 17.00 -10.34 17.64
CA VAL A 273 17.22 -11.71 17.14
C VAL A 273 18.35 -11.75 16.12
N ALA A 274 18.43 -10.77 15.22
CA ALA A 274 19.47 -10.71 14.20
C ALA A 274 20.88 -10.46 14.78
N GLN A 275 20.95 -9.77 15.93
CA GLN A 275 22.22 -9.48 16.63
C GLN A 275 22.60 -10.55 17.65
N TYR A 276 21.70 -11.51 17.94
CA TYR A 276 21.92 -12.52 18.97
C TYR A 276 22.94 -13.57 18.51
N ASP A 277 24.00 -13.77 19.31
CA ASP A 277 25.00 -14.83 19.10
C ASP A 277 24.80 -15.96 20.11
N PHE A 278 24.25 -17.08 19.65
CA PHE A 278 24.00 -18.26 20.47
C PHE A 278 25.23 -18.82 21.16
N LYS A 279 26.43 -18.44 20.74
CA LYS A 279 27.69 -18.89 21.33
C LYS A 279 28.14 -18.03 22.52
N TYR A 280 27.85 -16.73 22.48
CA TYR A 280 28.39 -15.77 23.43
C TYR A 280 27.33 -15.09 24.30
N ASP A 281 26.08 -15.09 23.87
CA ASP A 281 24.97 -14.47 24.61
C ASP A 281 24.36 -15.41 25.67
N ASP A 282 23.78 -14.83 26.71
CA ASP A 282 23.27 -15.52 27.89
C ASP A 282 21.94 -16.24 27.73
N GLY A 283 21.42 -16.36 26.53
CA GLY A 283 20.13 -16.96 26.24
C GLY A 283 18.92 -16.03 26.49
N ARG A 284 19.15 -14.74 26.80
CA ARG A 284 18.11 -13.78 27.11
C ARG A 284 17.99 -12.76 25.97
N LEU A 285 16.88 -12.82 25.22
CA LEU A 285 16.60 -11.87 24.14
C LEU A 285 15.90 -10.60 24.62
N GLY A 286 15.13 -10.67 25.69
CA GLY A 286 14.38 -9.56 26.22
C GLY A 286 12.90 -9.90 26.43
N TYR A 287 12.11 -8.87 26.69
CA TYR A 287 10.65 -9.00 26.80
C TYR A 287 9.93 -7.79 26.18
N VAL A 288 8.69 -8.01 25.78
CA VAL A 288 7.82 -6.95 25.28
C VAL A 288 6.64 -6.80 26.23
N TRP A 289 6.48 -5.61 26.79
CA TRP A 289 5.39 -5.30 27.69
C TRP A 289 4.25 -4.63 26.95
N HIS A 290 3.14 -5.35 26.81
CA HIS A 290 1.92 -4.84 26.19
C HIS A 290 0.77 -4.86 27.19
N THR A 291 -0.08 -3.83 27.16
CA THR A 291 -1.32 -3.80 27.95
C THR A 291 -2.35 -4.78 27.38
N THR A 292 -3.33 -5.17 28.19
CA THR A 292 -4.45 -6.00 27.76
C THR A 292 -5.23 -5.28 26.65
N GLY A 293 -5.62 -5.99 25.59
CA GLY A 293 -6.35 -5.44 24.46
C GLY A 293 -5.49 -4.65 23.44
N SER A 294 -4.17 -4.58 23.62
CA SER A 294 -3.27 -3.89 22.68
C SER A 294 -3.03 -4.65 21.37
N GLY A 295 -3.62 -5.84 21.19
CA GLY A 295 -3.42 -6.65 19.99
C GLY A 295 -2.13 -7.48 19.99
N LYS A 296 -1.50 -7.71 21.15
CA LYS A 296 -0.25 -8.49 21.28
C LYS A 296 -0.30 -9.88 20.64
N THR A 297 -1.47 -10.50 20.60
CA THR A 297 -1.67 -11.83 19.98
C THR A 297 -1.53 -11.77 18.45
N ILE A 298 -1.70 -10.58 17.88
CA ILE A 298 -1.64 -10.36 16.45
C ILE A 298 -0.26 -9.85 16.03
N THR A 299 0.50 -9.25 16.98
CA THR A 299 1.89 -8.81 16.77
C THR A 299 2.82 -10.01 16.79
#